data_2a372e3facf52a14f231d5c129641cca
#
_entry.id   2a372e3facf52a14f231d5c129641cca
#
_cell.length_a   1.000
_cell.length_b   1.000
_cell.length_c   1.000
_cell.angle_alpha   90.00
_cell.angle_beta   90.00
_cell.angle_gamma   90.00
#
_symmetry.space_group_name_H-M   'P 1'
#
loop_
_entity.id
_entity.type
_entity.pdbx_description
1 polymer ?
#
loop_
_entity_poly.entity_id
_entity_poly.type
_entity_poly.pdbx_seq_one_letter_code
_entity_poly.pdbx_strand_id
1 'polypeptide(L)'
;MRKLTALLAVAALLAAIGAAAAFGATKTVKWKVPTSSTVKIAKGDSVKWVWSDGQPHNVQGPGFKSKTIAKKGFTYSHKFAKKGSFKIICQVHPTTMKTTVKVG
;
A
#
# COMPACT_ATOMS: atom_id res chain seq x y z
N MET A 1 -24.31 23.95 -30.78
CA MET A 1 -24.81 23.87 -29.41
C MET A 1 -24.68 22.50 -28.81
N ARG A 2 -25.19 21.47 -29.48
CA ARG A 2 -25.06 20.10 -28.96
C ARG A 2 -23.64 19.67 -28.79
N LYS A 3 -22.75 20.12 -29.66
CA LYS A 3 -21.31 19.81 -29.57
C LYS A 3 -20.68 20.40 -28.31
N LEU A 4 -21.09 21.57 -27.91
CA LEU A 4 -20.59 22.22 -26.69
C LEU A 4 -20.96 21.42 -25.44
N THR A 5 -22.19 20.90 -25.43
CA THR A 5 -22.65 20.08 -24.31
C THR A 5 -21.79 18.83 -24.17
N ALA A 6 -21.42 18.17 -25.29
CA ALA A 6 -20.58 16.99 -25.27
C ALA A 6 -19.19 17.31 -24.72
N LEU A 7 -18.62 18.46 -25.09
CA LEU A 7 -17.32 18.89 -24.59
C LEU A 7 -17.35 19.11 -23.08
N LEU A 8 -18.41 19.69 -22.57
CA LEU A 8 -18.56 19.90 -21.13
C LEU A 8 -18.61 18.57 -20.37
N ALA A 9 -19.29 17.58 -20.93
CA ALA A 9 -19.33 16.26 -20.32
C ALA A 9 -17.95 15.62 -20.21
N VAL A 10 -17.13 15.76 -21.26
CA VAL A 10 -15.76 15.24 -21.25
C VAL A 10 -14.91 15.93 -20.19
N ALA A 11 -15.04 17.25 -20.06
CA ALA A 11 -14.33 18.01 -19.05
C ALA A 11 -14.69 17.53 -17.63
N ALA A 12 -15.95 17.23 -17.38
CA ALA A 12 -16.40 16.73 -16.09
C ALA A 12 -15.76 15.36 -15.76
N LEU A 13 -15.66 14.49 -16.75
CA LEU A 13 -14.98 13.20 -16.55
C LEU A 13 -13.53 13.35 -16.19
N LEU A 14 -12.80 14.24 -16.85
CA LEU A 14 -11.40 14.50 -16.53
C LEU A 14 -11.24 15.04 -15.12
N ALA A 15 -12.12 15.89 -14.67
CA ALA A 15 -12.09 16.39 -13.30
C ALA A 15 -12.31 15.27 -12.29
N ALA A 16 -13.20 14.35 -12.57
CA ALA A 16 -13.44 13.20 -11.69
C ALA A 16 -12.21 12.29 -11.58
N ILE A 17 -11.49 12.05 -12.69
CA ILE A 17 -10.26 11.27 -12.68
C ILE A 17 -9.19 11.97 -11.83
N GLY A 18 -9.04 13.26 -11.96
CA GLY A 18 -8.09 14.03 -11.16
C GLY A 18 -8.41 13.96 -9.67
N ALA A 19 -9.70 14.04 -9.31
CA ALA A 19 -10.10 13.91 -7.92
C ALA A 19 -9.80 12.52 -7.35
N ALA A 20 -10.02 11.45 -8.13
CA ALA A 20 -9.71 10.10 -7.71
C ALA A 20 -8.21 9.94 -7.42
N ALA A 21 -7.34 10.54 -8.23
CA ALA A 21 -5.89 10.47 -8.02
C ALA A 21 -5.46 11.14 -6.70
N ALA A 22 -6.24 12.08 -6.17
CA ALA A 22 -5.92 12.78 -4.92
C ALA A 22 -6.07 11.89 -3.68
N PHE A 23 -6.76 10.74 -3.77
CA PHE A 23 -6.95 9.84 -2.64
C PHE A 23 -5.78 8.88 -2.40
N GLY A 24 -4.76 8.97 -3.23
CA GLY A 24 -3.60 8.09 -3.12
C GLY A 24 -3.83 6.75 -3.80
N ALA A 25 -2.75 6.01 -3.94
CA ALA A 25 -2.75 4.69 -4.52
C ALA A 25 -2.44 3.65 -3.44
N THR A 26 -2.68 2.37 -3.75
CA THR A 26 -2.30 1.26 -2.87
C THR A 26 -1.40 0.32 -3.64
N LYS A 27 -0.23 0.03 -3.07
CA LYS A 27 0.65 -1.01 -3.59
C LYS A 27 0.56 -2.24 -2.70
N THR A 28 0.55 -3.41 -3.33
CA THR A 28 0.38 -4.68 -2.65
C THR A 28 1.71 -5.41 -2.56
N VAL A 29 2.00 -5.95 -1.38
CA VAL A 29 3.17 -6.77 -1.10
C VAL A 29 2.70 -8.17 -0.71
N LYS A 30 3.25 -9.18 -1.37
CA LYS A 30 3.03 -10.57 -0.93
C LYS A 30 3.86 -10.82 0.32
N TRP A 31 3.18 -11.17 1.40
CA TRP A 31 3.81 -11.36 2.71
C TRP A 31 3.93 -12.84 3.01
N LYS A 32 5.14 -13.33 2.99
CA LYS A 32 5.46 -14.76 3.17
C LYS A 32 6.91 -14.92 3.59
N VAL A 33 7.28 -16.12 3.98
CA VAL A 33 8.68 -16.48 4.27
C VAL A 33 9.28 -17.13 3.02
N PRO A 34 10.36 -16.61 2.45
CA PRO A 34 11.00 -15.33 2.73
C PRO A 34 10.39 -14.19 1.94
N THR A 35 10.59 -12.98 2.40
CA THR A 35 10.25 -11.77 1.65
C THR A 35 11.35 -10.73 1.88
N SER A 36 11.87 -10.17 0.80
CA SER A 36 12.77 -9.03 0.85
C SER A 36 12.41 -8.16 -0.36
N SER A 37 11.72 -7.06 -0.11
CA SER A 37 11.20 -6.21 -1.18
C SER A 37 11.39 -4.75 -0.87
N THR A 38 11.39 -3.94 -1.92
CA THR A 38 11.39 -2.48 -1.83
C THR A 38 10.20 -1.96 -2.61
N VAL A 39 9.42 -1.09 -1.98
CA VAL A 39 8.24 -0.48 -2.58
C VAL A 39 8.43 1.02 -2.60
N LYS A 40 8.20 1.65 -3.75
CA LYS A 40 8.26 3.09 -3.89
C LYS A 40 6.84 3.63 -4.04
N ILE A 41 6.49 4.58 -3.18
CA ILE A 41 5.17 5.21 -3.17
C ILE A 41 5.30 6.72 -3.00
N ALA A 42 4.22 7.43 -3.28
CA ALA A 42 4.13 8.85 -2.98
C ALA A 42 3.54 9.05 -1.59
N LYS A 43 3.84 10.18 -1.00
CA LYS A 43 3.24 10.58 0.28
C LYS A 43 1.71 10.54 0.17
N GLY A 44 1.06 9.89 1.13
CA GLY A 44 -0.39 9.70 1.14
C GLY A 44 -0.85 8.37 0.53
N ASP A 45 0.04 7.65 -0.13
CA ASP A 45 -0.26 6.32 -0.63
C ASP A 45 -0.22 5.28 0.50
N SER A 46 -0.79 4.12 0.23
CA SER A 46 -0.84 3.01 1.16
C SER A 46 -0.10 1.80 0.63
N VAL A 47 0.40 0.97 1.53
CA VAL A 47 0.90 -0.36 1.22
C VAL A 47 -0.01 -1.38 1.90
N LYS A 48 -0.36 -2.41 1.15
CA LYS A 48 -1.17 -3.53 1.63
C LYS A 48 -0.34 -4.79 1.58
N TRP A 49 -0.15 -5.42 2.74
CA TRP A 49 0.51 -6.71 2.85
C TRP A 49 -0.55 -7.81 2.84
N VAL A 50 -0.35 -8.78 1.96
CA VAL A 50 -1.26 -9.91 1.80
C VAL A 50 -0.51 -11.18 2.16
N TRP A 51 -0.98 -11.90 3.19
CA TRP A 51 -0.39 -13.19 3.59
C TRP A 51 -0.52 -14.18 2.43
N SER A 52 0.62 -14.64 1.92
CA SER A 52 0.68 -15.57 0.79
C SER A 52 0.95 -17.01 1.21
N ASP A 53 1.18 -17.23 2.50
CA ASP A 53 1.25 -18.56 3.10
C ASP A 53 0.41 -18.62 4.38
N GLY A 54 0.31 -19.79 4.99
CA GLY A 54 -0.49 -19.99 6.20
C GLY A 54 0.28 -19.84 7.50
N GLN A 55 1.53 -19.37 7.46
CA GLN A 55 2.34 -19.23 8.66
C GLN A 55 1.96 -17.98 9.45
N PRO A 56 2.27 -17.95 10.77
CA PRO A 56 2.02 -16.76 11.56
C PRO A 56 2.95 -15.63 11.14
N HIS A 57 2.37 -14.49 10.86
CA HIS A 57 3.08 -13.27 10.49
C HIS A 57 2.43 -12.06 11.13
N ASN A 58 3.21 -11.00 11.29
CA ASN A 58 2.69 -9.67 11.53
C ASN A 58 3.43 -8.66 10.64
N VAL A 59 2.94 -7.45 10.63
CA VAL A 59 3.57 -6.31 9.95
C VAL A 59 3.93 -5.30 11.02
N GLN A 60 5.21 -5.00 11.16
CA GLN A 60 5.67 -3.98 12.10
C GLN A 60 6.52 -2.95 11.40
N GLY A 61 6.15 -1.69 11.53
CA GLY A 61 6.94 -0.56 11.08
C GLY A 61 7.00 0.52 12.15
N PRO A 62 7.66 1.65 11.85
CA PRO A 62 7.72 2.75 12.79
C PRO A 62 6.33 3.32 13.06
N GLY A 63 5.88 3.21 14.29
CA GLY A 63 4.60 3.76 14.73
C GLY A 63 3.36 2.91 14.40
N PHE A 64 3.52 1.71 13.85
CA PHE A 64 2.37 0.83 13.58
C PHE A 64 2.75 -0.64 13.67
N LYS A 65 1.77 -1.46 13.97
CA LYS A 65 1.94 -2.91 14.08
C LYS A 65 0.60 -3.62 13.90
N SER A 66 0.59 -4.68 13.09
CA SER A 66 -0.57 -5.55 12.98
C SER A 66 -0.58 -6.60 14.09
N LYS A 67 -1.71 -7.28 14.24
CA LYS A 67 -1.78 -8.52 15.02
C LYS A 67 -0.98 -9.61 14.31
N THR A 68 -0.55 -10.61 15.08
CA THR A 68 0.05 -11.83 14.51
C THR A 68 -1.07 -12.79 14.09
N ILE A 69 -1.10 -13.10 12.81
CA ILE A 69 -2.18 -13.89 12.20
C ILE A 69 -1.56 -15.01 11.38
N ALA A 70 -2.10 -16.23 11.50
CA ALA A 70 -1.67 -17.39 10.73
C ALA A 70 -2.77 -17.80 9.75
N LYS A 71 -3.04 -16.95 8.76
CA LYS A 71 -4.11 -17.19 7.80
C LYS A 71 -3.73 -16.67 6.43
N LYS A 72 -3.61 -17.57 5.45
CA LYS A 72 -3.40 -17.18 4.05
C LYS A 72 -4.56 -16.30 3.58
N GLY A 73 -4.24 -15.23 2.88
CA GLY A 73 -5.23 -14.28 2.39
C GLY A 73 -5.55 -13.14 3.35
N PHE A 74 -5.08 -13.19 4.59
CA PHE A 74 -5.24 -12.07 5.50
C PHE A 74 -4.50 -10.85 4.97
N THR A 75 -5.05 -9.65 5.19
CA THR A 75 -4.45 -8.41 4.72
C THR A 75 -4.31 -7.40 5.83
N TYR A 76 -3.26 -6.59 5.73
CA TYR A 76 -3.04 -5.43 6.59
C TYR A 76 -2.55 -4.28 5.73
N SER A 77 -3.13 -3.10 5.90
CA SER A 77 -2.77 -1.91 5.13
C SER A 77 -2.33 -0.78 6.04
N HIS A 78 -1.38 0.03 5.56
CA HIS A 78 -0.96 1.23 6.26
C HIS A 78 -0.76 2.36 5.26
N LYS A 79 -1.31 3.54 5.60
CA LYS A 79 -1.13 4.77 4.82
C LYS A 79 0.12 5.49 5.30
N PHE A 80 0.98 5.90 4.37
CA PHE A 80 2.22 6.60 4.69
C PHE A 80 2.04 8.10 4.46
N ALA A 81 1.90 8.84 5.54
CA ALA A 81 1.64 10.28 5.49
C ALA A 81 2.90 11.14 5.46
N LYS A 82 4.07 10.54 5.61
CA LYS A 82 5.36 11.25 5.67
C LYS A 82 6.34 10.68 4.64
N LYS A 83 7.13 11.57 4.07
CA LYS A 83 8.26 11.19 3.20
C LYS A 83 9.34 10.49 4.03
N GLY A 84 10.08 9.61 3.41
CA GLY A 84 11.20 8.93 4.03
C GLY A 84 11.33 7.49 3.59
N SER A 85 12.26 6.78 4.22
CA SER A 85 12.48 5.36 3.99
C SER A 85 12.17 4.62 5.28
N PHE A 86 11.26 3.65 5.20
CA PHE A 86 10.76 2.94 6.37
C PHE A 86 11.01 1.45 6.22
N LYS A 87 11.58 0.84 7.26
CA LYS A 87 11.80 -0.60 7.31
C LYS A 87 10.64 -1.26 8.02
N ILE A 88 10.02 -2.21 7.34
CA ILE A 88 8.91 -2.99 7.86
C ILE A 88 9.37 -4.45 7.96
N ILE A 89 9.10 -5.09 9.08
CA ILE A 89 9.48 -6.47 9.33
C ILE A 89 8.29 -7.29 9.81
N CYS A 90 8.45 -8.61 9.71
CA CYS A 90 7.65 -9.56 10.48
C CYS A 90 8.42 -9.91 11.75
N GLN A 91 7.82 -9.71 12.92
CA GLN A 91 8.49 -10.00 14.19
C GLN A 91 8.72 -11.49 14.43
N VAL A 92 7.92 -12.34 13.79
CA VAL A 92 8.07 -13.80 13.87
C VAL A 92 9.28 -14.26 13.05
N HIS A 93 9.58 -13.57 11.95
CA HIS A 93 10.67 -13.91 11.03
C HIS A 93 11.49 -12.66 10.70
N PRO A 94 12.12 -12.01 11.70
CA PRO A 94 12.63 -10.64 11.52
C PRO A 94 13.81 -10.53 10.55
N THR A 95 14.55 -11.61 10.31
CA THR A 95 15.69 -11.58 9.40
C THR A 95 15.33 -12.00 7.98
N THR A 96 14.19 -12.67 7.78
CA THR A 96 13.80 -13.23 6.49
C THR A 96 12.54 -12.63 5.89
N MET A 97 11.84 -11.78 6.63
CA MET A 97 10.65 -11.10 6.12
C MET A 97 10.74 -9.60 6.37
N LYS A 98 11.00 -8.86 5.31
CA LYS A 98 11.11 -7.39 5.39
C LYS A 98 10.70 -6.73 4.09
N THR A 99 10.20 -5.51 4.25
CA THR A 99 9.89 -4.61 3.15
C THR A 99 10.49 -3.26 3.48
N THR A 100 11.16 -2.64 2.52
CA THR A 100 11.55 -1.24 2.62
C THR A 100 10.54 -0.42 1.83
N VAL A 101 9.89 0.53 2.49
CA VAL A 101 8.94 1.43 1.83
C VAL A 101 9.61 2.79 1.69
N LYS A 102 9.80 3.23 0.45
CA LYS A 102 10.36 4.54 0.13
C LYS A 102 9.23 5.47 -0.28
N VAL A 103 9.01 6.49 0.51
CA VAL A 103 7.94 7.48 0.33
C VAL A 103 8.56 8.77 -0.18
N GLY A 104 8.23 9.13 -1.42
CA GLY A 104 8.80 10.31 -2.07
C GLY A 104 7.86 11.45 -2.33
#